data_d75063be1628d1984bef2e701b31a11a
#
_entry.id   d75063be1628d1984bef2e701b31a11a
#
_cell.length_a   1.000
_cell.length_b   1.000
_cell.length_c   1.000
_cell.angle_alpha   90.00
_cell.angle_beta   90.00
_cell.angle_gamma   90.00
#
_symmetry.space_group_name_H-M   'P 1'
#
loop_
_entity.id
_entity.type
_entity.pdbx_description
1 polymer ?
#
loop_
_entity_poly.entity_id
_entity_poly.type
_entity_poly.pdbx_seq_one_letter_code
_entity_poly.pdbx_strand_id
1 'polypeptide(L)'
;GYDKEIYVKPTITNPNINVGDFTYIADLDFESHVSHLSEWNDDKLIIGKFGQIAAGVEFVMNGANHQMNAVSTFPFYTLEGWEMSPPAKTDLPLKGDTVIENDVWIGQNSVILPGVHIGDGAIIGANSVVGSDVPPYTKVVGNPARAIQKRFDDELIELLLKFKWWDRSIDEINRLIPILTCSDLDKVKAEIKKQLG
;
A
#
# COMPACT_ATOMS: atom_id res chain seq x y z
N GLY A 1 9.52 -18.82 13.09
CA GLY A 1 8.55 -19.28 12.50
C GLY A 1 7.65 -18.51 11.57
N TYR A 2 7.23 -19.23 10.57
CA TYR A 2 6.31 -18.74 9.55
C TYR A 2 4.84 -18.88 10.00
N ASP A 3 4.59 -19.25 11.25
CA ASP A 3 3.25 -19.54 11.77
C ASP A 3 2.39 -18.29 11.95
N LYS A 4 2.97 -17.10 11.80
CA LYS A 4 2.28 -15.81 11.92
C LYS A 4 2.12 -15.08 10.59
N GLU A 5 2.46 -15.72 9.48
CA GLU A 5 2.27 -15.15 8.15
C GLU A 5 1.03 -15.76 7.51
N ILE A 6 0.09 -14.91 7.10
CA ILE A 6 -1.15 -15.35 6.45
C ILE A 6 -1.40 -14.58 5.17
N TYR A 7 -2.02 -15.24 4.18
CA TYR A 7 -2.59 -14.54 3.05
C TYR A 7 -3.77 -13.68 3.51
N VAL A 8 -3.79 -12.43 3.09
CA VAL A 8 -4.76 -11.44 3.57
C VAL A 8 -6.12 -11.61 2.93
N LYS A 9 -6.18 -11.79 1.61
CA LYS A 9 -7.43 -11.79 0.84
C LYS A 9 -8.52 -12.70 1.41
N PRO A 10 -8.25 -13.97 1.80
CA PRO A 10 -9.30 -14.84 2.34
C PRO A 10 -9.88 -14.38 3.69
N THR A 11 -9.21 -13.47 4.39
CA THR A 11 -9.59 -13.01 5.74
C THR A 11 -10.42 -11.73 5.72
N ILE A 12 -10.56 -11.07 4.57
CA ILE A 12 -11.21 -9.77 4.48
C ILE A 12 -12.71 -9.90 4.60
N THR A 13 -13.29 -9.13 5.52
CA THR A 13 -14.74 -9.02 5.75
C THR A 13 -15.29 -7.64 5.41
N ASN A 14 -14.47 -6.58 5.55
CA ASN A 14 -14.89 -5.21 5.28
C ASN A 14 -14.95 -4.96 3.75
N PRO A 15 -16.11 -4.53 3.22
CA PRO A 15 -16.27 -4.31 1.77
C PRO A 15 -15.42 -3.16 1.22
N ASN A 16 -14.91 -2.26 2.07
CA ASN A 16 -14.06 -1.15 1.67
C ASN A 16 -12.57 -1.48 1.71
N ILE A 17 -12.22 -2.75 1.96
CA ILE A 17 -10.86 -3.26 1.89
C ILE A 17 -10.79 -4.29 0.76
N ASN A 18 -9.98 -4.02 -0.25
CA ASN A 18 -9.76 -4.92 -1.39
C ASN A 18 -8.28 -5.29 -1.45
N VAL A 19 -8.00 -6.57 -1.35
CA VAL A 19 -6.62 -7.08 -1.39
C VAL A 19 -6.48 -8.14 -2.49
N GLY A 20 -5.44 -8.02 -3.29
CA GLY A 20 -5.14 -8.94 -4.36
C GLY A 20 -4.60 -10.30 -3.88
N ASP A 21 -4.52 -11.25 -4.82
CA ASP A 21 -4.03 -12.60 -4.54
C ASP A 21 -2.57 -12.57 -4.06
N PHE A 22 -2.24 -13.46 -3.13
CA PHE A 22 -0.89 -13.72 -2.63
C PHE A 22 -0.25 -12.61 -1.79
N THR A 23 -0.93 -11.51 -1.53
CA THR A 23 -0.49 -10.53 -0.54
C THR A 23 -0.59 -11.15 0.85
N TYR A 24 0.49 -11.08 1.63
CA TYR A 24 0.53 -11.61 2.99
C TYR A 24 0.89 -10.54 4.02
N ILE A 25 0.56 -10.82 5.25
CA ILE A 25 0.95 -10.02 6.42
C ILE A 25 1.61 -10.93 7.47
N ALA A 26 2.58 -10.38 8.19
CA ALA A 26 3.20 -11.05 9.34
C ALA A 26 2.38 -10.78 10.62
N ASP A 27 1.11 -11.14 10.58
CA ASP A 27 0.16 -11.08 11.70
C ASP A 27 -1.02 -12.02 11.39
N LEU A 28 -1.83 -12.30 12.39
CA LEU A 28 -3.02 -13.17 12.24
C LEU A 28 -4.31 -12.38 11.97
N ASP A 29 -4.29 -11.06 12.11
CA ASP A 29 -5.46 -10.19 11.93
C ASP A 29 -5.10 -8.92 11.17
N PHE A 30 -5.29 -8.95 9.85
CA PHE A 30 -5.00 -7.80 8.98
C PHE A 30 -5.90 -6.61 9.27
N GLU A 31 -7.21 -6.83 9.43
CA GLU A 31 -8.16 -5.73 9.55
C GLU A 31 -7.94 -4.89 10.82
N SER A 32 -7.33 -5.45 11.86
CA SER A 32 -6.94 -4.70 13.06
C SER A 32 -5.84 -3.65 12.79
N HIS A 33 -5.14 -3.76 11.67
CA HIS A 33 -4.11 -2.80 11.25
C HIS A 33 -4.65 -1.67 10.36
N VAL A 34 -5.97 -1.67 10.09
CA VAL A 34 -6.63 -0.63 9.32
C VAL A 34 -7.49 0.20 10.27
N SER A 35 -7.08 1.44 10.53
CA SER A 35 -7.77 2.33 11.46
C SER A 35 -8.55 3.42 10.74
N HIS A 36 -9.61 3.92 11.40
CA HIS A 36 -10.41 5.07 10.95
C HIS A 36 -11.05 4.88 9.57
N LEU A 37 -11.33 3.66 9.20
CA LEU A 37 -12.13 3.33 8.03
C LEU A 37 -13.61 3.52 8.39
N SER A 38 -14.28 4.44 7.71
CA SER A 38 -15.65 4.85 8.00
C SER A 38 -16.50 4.79 6.74
N GLU A 39 -17.70 4.22 6.85
CA GLU A 39 -18.67 4.23 5.75
C GLU A 39 -19.04 5.65 5.32
N TRP A 40 -19.06 6.59 6.26
CA TRP A 40 -19.39 7.98 5.97
C TRP A 40 -18.37 8.64 5.03
N ASN A 41 -17.08 8.32 5.17
CA ASN A 41 -16.02 8.87 4.31
C ASN A 41 -15.98 8.21 2.93
N ASP A 42 -16.51 6.98 2.84
CA ASP A 42 -16.56 6.19 1.60
C ASP A 42 -15.20 6.00 0.93
N ASP A 43 -14.12 6.01 1.72
CA ASP A 43 -12.78 5.70 1.23
C ASP A 43 -12.51 4.19 1.28
N LYS A 44 -11.60 3.76 0.43
CA LYS A 44 -11.21 2.36 0.29
C LYS A 44 -9.72 2.20 0.49
N LEU A 45 -9.33 1.05 1.05
CA LEU A 45 -7.97 0.57 1.04
C LEU A 45 -7.87 -0.50 -0.05
N ILE A 46 -7.05 -0.24 -1.05
CA ILE A 46 -6.86 -1.13 -2.20
C ILE A 46 -5.40 -1.57 -2.23
N ILE A 47 -5.16 -2.86 -2.10
CA ILE A 47 -3.83 -3.45 -2.15
C ILE A 47 -3.81 -4.49 -3.27
N GLY A 48 -2.78 -4.43 -4.11
CA GLY A 48 -2.60 -5.34 -5.24
C GLY A 48 -2.13 -6.73 -4.83
N LYS A 49 -1.54 -7.43 -5.79
CA LYS A 49 -1.06 -8.80 -5.65
C LYS A 49 0.39 -8.83 -5.15
N PHE A 50 0.75 -9.93 -4.49
CA PHE A 50 2.13 -10.22 -4.04
C PHE A 50 2.72 -9.18 -3.09
N GLY A 51 1.90 -8.43 -2.39
CA GLY A 51 2.35 -7.52 -1.35
C GLY A 51 2.99 -8.26 -0.18
N GLN A 52 4.01 -7.64 0.40
CA GLN A 52 4.70 -8.20 1.56
C GLN A 52 4.58 -7.18 2.70
N ILE A 53 3.71 -7.45 3.67
CA ILE A 53 3.41 -6.55 4.76
C ILE A 53 4.00 -7.09 6.05
N ALA A 54 4.97 -6.38 6.59
CA ALA A 54 5.65 -6.77 7.83
C ALA A 54 4.77 -6.52 9.07
N ALA A 55 5.22 -7.04 10.20
CA ALA A 55 4.54 -6.84 11.48
C ALA A 55 4.43 -5.36 11.87
N GLY A 56 3.33 -4.97 12.49
CA GLY A 56 3.15 -3.64 13.03
C GLY A 56 2.88 -2.53 12.01
N VAL A 57 2.66 -2.87 10.75
CA VAL A 57 2.28 -1.89 9.73
C VAL A 57 0.85 -1.42 9.97
N GLU A 58 0.64 -0.10 9.94
CA GLU A 58 -0.66 0.51 10.14
C GLU A 58 -1.11 1.29 8.90
N PHE A 59 -2.36 1.08 8.50
CA PHE A 59 -3.02 1.84 7.44
C PHE A 59 -4.04 2.78 8.08
N VAL A 60 -3.75 4.09 8.05
CA VAL A 60 -4.62 5.10 8.63
C VAL A 60 -5.52 5.66 7.54
N MET A 61 -6.83 5.53 7.71
CA MET A 61 -7.80 5.98 6.72
C MET A 61 -8.36 7.36 7.05
N ASN A 62 -9.16 7.93 6.16
CA ASN A 62 -9.58 9.33 6.20
C ASN A 62 -10.40 9.72 7.44
N GLY A 63 -10.98 8.77 8.16
CA GLY A 63 -11.67 9.03 9.42
C GLY A 63 -10.79 9.63 10.52
N ALA A 64 -9.46 9.56 10.39
CA ALA A 64 -8.53 10.21 11.29
C ALA A 64 -8.38 11.73 11.04
N ASN A 65 -8.89 12.23 9.91
CA ASN A 65 -8.71 13.62 9.54
C ASN A 65 -9.73 14.52 10.24
N HIS A 66 -9.20 15.54 10.92
CA HIS A 66 -9.99 16.60 11.54
C HIS A 66 -10.13 17.79 10.59
N GLN A 67 -11.18 18.57 10.77
CA GLN A 67 -11.32 19.85 10.07
C GLN A 67 -10.16 20.78 10.47
N MET A 68 -9.43 21.30 9.48
CA MET A 68 -8.28 22.17 9.70
C MET A 68 -8.51 23.61 9.21
N ASN A 69 -9.58 23.87 8.47
CA ASN A 69 -9.93 25.19 7.95
C ASN A 69 -10.81 26.01 8.91
N ALA A 70 -10.80 25.66 10.19
CA ALA A 70 -11.51 26.34 11.27
C ALA A 70 -10.56 26.66 12.41
N VAL A 71 -10.98 27.49 13.35
CA VAL A 71 -10.15 27.92 14.50
C VAL A 71 -9.76 26.73 15.38
N SER A 72 -10.69 25.82 15.63
CA SER A 72 -10.46 24.63 16.44
C SER A 72 -10.50 23.38 15.60
N THR A 73 -9.56 22.48 15.83
CA THR A 73 -9.55 21.13 15.25
C THR A 73 -10.34 20.13 16.11
N PHE A 74 -10.91 20.58 17.24
CA PHE A 74 -11.67 19.69 18.11
C PHE A 74 -12.95 19.21 17.42
N PRO A 75 -13.20 17.89 17.35
CA PRO A 75 -14.31 17.33 16.60
C PRO A 75 -15.60 17.32 17.45
N PHE A 76 -16.15 18.47 17.73
CA PHE A 76 -17.36 18.63 18.57
C PHE A 76 -18.50 17.72 18.14
N TYR A 77 -18.62 17.44 16.85
CA TYR A 77 -19.72 16.64 16.27
C TYR A 77 -19.59 15.13 16.53
N THR A 78 -18.42 14.65 17.04
CA THR A 78 -18.19 13.23 17.32
C THR A 78 -18.32 12.86 18.80
N LEU A 79 -18.39 13.86 19.66
CA LEU A 79 -18.36 13.68 21.12
C LEU A 79 -19.67 14.13 21.76
N GLU A 80 -20.03 13.47 22.85
CA GLU A 80 -21.26 13.81 23.58
C GLU A 80 -21.12 15.16 24.31
N GLY A 81 -22.26 15.84 24.47
CA GLY A 81 -22.34 17.08 25.23
C GLY A 81 -22.17 18.35 24.42
N TRP A 82 -22.02 18.25 23.10
CA TRP A 82 -21.86 19.40 22.22
C TRP A 82 -22.95 19.45 21.14
N GLU A 83 -23.46 20.65 20.90
CA GLU A 83 -24.52 20.85 19.92
C GLU A 83 -23.93 21.24 18.56
N MET A 84 -23.47 20.24 17.80
CA MET A 84 -22.91 20.45 16.46
C MET A 84 -23.25 19.30 15.53
N SER A 85 -23.73 19.63 14.34
CA SER A 85 -23.84 18.67 13.22
C SER A 85 -22.49 18.46 12.56
N PRO A 86 -22.26 17.29 11.93
CA PRO A 86 -21.03 17.07 11.17
C PRO A 86 -20.79 18.17 10.14
N PRO A 87 -19.52 18.57 9.91
CA PRO A 87 -19.20 19.52 8.86
C PRO A 87 -19.49 18.93 7.48
N ALA A 88 -19.56 19.77 6.46
CA ALA A 88 -19.63 19.30 5.09
C ALA A 88 -18.33 18.51 4.77
N LYS A 89 -18.43 17.45 3.95
CA LYS A 89 -17.24 16.67 3.54
C LYS A 89 -16.18 17.55 2.90
N THR A 90 -16.57 18.64 2.23
CA THR A 90 -15.67 19.62 1.62
C THR A 90 -14.81 20.39 2.63
N ASP A 91 -15.23 20.44 3.90
CA ASP A 91 -14.49 21.09 4.98
C ASP A 91 -13.51 20.16 5.68
N LEU A 92 -13.54 18.87 5.36
CA LEU A 92 -12.60 17.88 5.87
C LEU A 92 -11.49 17.63 4.85
N PRO A 93 -10.23 17.47 5.29
CA PRO A 93 -9.12 17.20 4.38
C PRO A 93 -9.10 15.72 3.95
N LEU A 94 -10.18 15.27 3.30
CA LEU A 94 -10.32 13.91 2.81
C LEU A 94 -9.43 13.73 1.58
N LYS A 95 -8.65 12.64 1.56
CA LYS A 95 -7.63 12.36 0.56
C LYS A 95 -8.03 11.30 -0.47
N GLY A 96 -9.22 10.74 -0.38
CA GLY A 96 -9.66 9.65 -1.23
C GLY A 96 -9.09 8.29 -0.83
N ASP A 97 -9.11 7.36 -1.76
CA ASP A 97 -8.68 5.98 -1.53
C ASP A 97 -7.17 5.89 -1.31
N THR A 98 -6.76 4.95 -0.46
CA THR A 98 -5.36 4.54 -0.34
C THR A 98 -5.13 3.36 -1.28
N VAL A 99 -4.15 3.48 -2.17
CA VAL A 99 -3.85 2.47 -3.18
C VAL A 99 -2.40 2.02 -3.06
N ILE A 100 -2.22 0.72 -2.86
CA ILE A 100 -0.92 0.06 -2.85
C ILE A 100 -0.94 -0.92 -4.01
N GLU A 101 -0.06 -0.71 -4.98
CA GLU A 101 0.00 -1.53 -6.19
C GLU A 101 0.60 -2.92 -5.90
N ASN A 102 1.11 -3.59 -6.91
CA ASN A 102 1.56 -4.97 -6.82
C ASN A 102 3.02 -5.07 -6.37
N ASP A 103 3.36 -6.17 -5.73
CA ASP A 103 4.74 -6.50 -5.32
C ASP A 103 5.41 -5.40 -4.49
N VAL A 104 4.65 -4.79 -3.59
CA VAL A 104 5.15 -3.75 -2.67
C VAL A 104 5.57 -4.41 -1.36
N TRP A 105 6.76 -4.06 -0.89
CA TRP A 105 7.24 -4.45 0.43
C TRP A 105 7.10 -3.29 1.40
N ILE A 106 6.31 -3.49 2.46
CA ILE A 106 6.14 -2.51 3.54
C ILE A 106 6.84 -3.03 4.78
N GLY A 107 7.89 -2.33 5.18
CA GLY A 107 8.73 -2.69 6.33
C GLY A 107 8.03 -2.52 7.67
N GLN A 108 8.55 -3.21 8.66
CA GLN A 108 8.00 -3.32 10.02
C GLN A 108 7.70 -1.94 10.64
N ASN A 109 6.56 -1.84 11.30
CA ASN A 109 6.13 -0.65 12.05
C ASN A 109 6.00 0.62 11.21
N SER A 110 5.82 0.49 9.90
CA SER A 110 5.54 1.65 9.04
C SER A 110 4.09 2.07 9.15
N VAL A 111 3.83 3.35 8.93
CA VAL A 111 2.50 3.95 8.93
C VAL A 111 2.21 4.50 7.53
N ILE A 112 1.12 4.07 6.94
CA ILE A 112 0.63 4.56 5.65
C ILE A 112 -0.52 5.53 5.92
N LEU A 113 -0.34 6.79 5.56
CA LEU A 113 -1.31 7.86 5.80
C LEU A 113 -2.41 7.87 4.72
N PRO A 114 -3.55 8.51 4.98
CA PRO A 114 -4.70 8.49 4.07
C PRO A 114 -4.38 8.99 2.66
N GLY A 115 -4.94 8.34 1.66
CA GLY A 115 -4.92 8.79 0.27
C GLY A 115 -3.60 8.60 -0.47
N VAL A 116 -2.65 7.91 0.13
CA VAL A 116 -1.34 7.65 -0.50
C VAL A 116 -1.45 6.61 -1.59
N HIS A 117 -0.76 6.83 -2.70
CA HIS A 117 -0.61 5.86 -3.78
C HIS A 117 0.84 5.36 -3.81
N ILE A 118 1.02 4.07 -3.62
CA ILE A 118 2.33 3.41 -3.64
C ILE A 118 2.43 2.55 -4.90
N GLY A 119 3.39 2.86 -5.76
CA GLY A 119 3.56 2.21 -7.07
C GLY A 119 4.10 0.78 -6.99
N ASP A 120 3.92 0.04 -8.08
CA ASP A 120 4.39 -1.34 -8.22
C ASP A 120 5.85 -1.48 -7.80
N GLY A 121 6.16 -2.53 -7.07
CA GLY A 121 7.52 -2.89 -6.71
C GLY A 121 8.22 -1.94 -5.75
N ALA A 122 7.53 -0.96 -5.18
CA ALA A 122 8.10 -0.03 -4.21
C ALA A 122 8.51 -0.74 -2.91
N ILE A 123 9.47 -0.17 -2.22
CA ILE A 123 9.92 -0.63 -0.91
C ILE A 123 9.75 0.51 0.09
N ILE A 124 9.03 0.23 1.17
CA ILE A 124 8.90 1.13 2.32
C ILE A 124 9.80 0.61 3.42
N GLY A 125 10.82 1.38 3.78
CA GLY A 125 11.73 0.99 4.86
C GLY A 125 11.02 0.94 6.22
N ALA A 126 11.52 0.12 7.13
CA ALA A 126 10.93 -0.03 8.47
C ALA A 126 10.81 1.32 9.20
N ASN A 127 9.79 1.48 10.03
CA ASN A 127 9.52 2.68 10.83
C ASN A 127 9.35 3.96 10.00
N SER A 128 8.89 3.83 8.77
CA SER A 128 8.60 4.97 7.91
C SER A 128 7.18 5.47 8.10
N VAL A 129 6.97 6.77 7.90
CA VAL A 129 5.64 7.38 7.83
C VAL A 129 5.44 7.92 6.42
N VAL A 130 4.59 7.25 5.64
CA VAL A 130 4.37 7.57 4.22
C VAL A 130 3.15 8.46 4.08
N GLY A 131 3.38 9.73 3.78
CA GLY A 131 2.33 10.74 3.59
C GLY A 131 2.25 11.31 2.17
N SER A 132 3.07 10.81 1.25
CA SER A 132 3.10 11.22 -0.15
C SER A 132 3.19 10.00 -1.05
N ASP A 133 2.76 10.15 -2.31
CA ASP A 133 2.83 9.09 -3.30
C ASP A 133 4.27 8.59 -3.50
N VAL A 134 4.39 7.29 -3.73
CA VAL A 134 5.67 6.63 -3.97
C VAL A 134 5.70 6.10 -5.40
N PRO A 135 6.67 6.54 -6.22
CA PRO A 135 6.81 6.04 -7.58
C PRO A 135 7.10 4.53 -7.62
N PRO A 136 6.78 3.85 -8.74
CA PRO A 136 7.11 2.44 -8.90
C PRO A 136 8.61 2.18 -8.69
N TYR A 137 8.92 1.02 -8.11
CA TYR A 137 10.29 0.53 -7.91
C TYR A 137 11.21 1.54 -7.23
N THR A 138 10.64 2.33 -6.33
CA THR A 138 11.36 3.33 -5.53
C THR A 138 11.40 2.90 -4.08
N LYS A 139 12.55 3.06 -3.44
CA LYS A 139 12.71 2.84 -2.01
C LYS A 139 12.58 4.16 -1.27
N VAL A 140 11.68 4.21 -0.29
CA VAL A 140 11.50 5.35 0.60
C VAL A 140 11.75 4.95 2.04
N VAL A 141 12.26 5.89 2.84
CA VAL A 141 12.53 5.68 4.26
C VAL A 141 12.27 6.96 5.06
N GLY A 142 11.99 6.81 6.33
CA GLY A 142 11.98 7.88 7.32
C GLY A 142 10.59 8.44 7.64
N ASN A 143 10.60 9.49 8.44
CA ASN A 143 9.41 10.24 8.86
C ASN A 143 9.69 11.75 8.78
N PRO A 144 9.15 12.47 7.78
CA PRO A 144 8.35 11.94 6.67
C PRO A 144 9.19 11.10 5.73
N ALA A 145 8.58 10.06 5.15
CA ALA A 145 9.28 9.18 4.21
C ALA A 145 9.72 9.93 2.95
N ARG A 146 10.96 9.68 2.54
CA ARG A 146 11.56 10.28 1.35
C ARG A 146 12.23 9.23 0.50
N ALA A 147 12.19 9.43 -0.80
CA ALA A 147 12.87 8.57 -1.76
C ALA A 147 14.38 8.64 -1.56
N ILE A 148 15.02 7.48 -1.40
CA ILE A 148 16.47 7.38 -1.28
C ILE A 148 17.11 6.79 -2.53
N GLN A 149 16.39 5.97 -3.30
CA GLN A 149 16.89 5.41 -4.56
C GLN A 149 15.77 4.78 -5.36
N LYS A 150 15.95 4.70 -6.68
CA LYS A 150 15.25 3.76 -7.53
C LYS A 150 15.92 2.40 -7.42
N ARG A 151 15.13 1.32 -7.44
CA ARG A 151 15.67 -0.05 -7.35
C ARG A 151 16.45 -0.46 -8.59
N PHE A 152 16.05 0.07 -9.74
CA PHE A 152 16.57 -0.29 -11.06
C PHE A 152 16.70 0.95 -11.93
N ASP A 153 17.37 0.82 -13.08
CA ASP A 153 17.38 1.88 -14.08
C ASP A 153 16.00 2.05 -14.73
N ASP A 154 15.81 3.17 -15.41
CA ASP A 154 14.51 3.50 -15.99
C ASP A 154 14.06 2.50 -17.05
N GLU A 155 14.99 1.93 -17.82
CA GLU A 155 14.68 0.91 -18.82
C GLU A 155 14.05 -0.34 -18.19
N LEU A 156 14.66 -0.87 -17.13
CA LEU A 156 14.14 -2.05 -16.47
C LEU A 156 12.81 -1.77 -15.77
N ILE A 157 12.66 -0.61 -15.12
CA ILE A 157 11.39 -0.21 -14.51
C ILE A 157 10.28 -0.17 -15.58
N GLU A 158 10.53 0.45 -16.72
CA GLU A 158 9.55 0.51 -17.81
C GLU A 158 9.17 -0.88 -18.32
N LEU A 159 10.15 -1.76 -18.50
CA LEU A 159 9.92 -3.15 -18.91
C LEU A 159 9.07 -3.91 -17.90
N LEU A 160 9.37 -3.78 -16.60
CA LEU A 160 8.62 -4.46 -15.54
C LEU A 160 7.17 -3.98 -15.47
N LEU A 161 6.92 -2.68 -15.65
CA LEU A 161 5.58 -2.11 -15.66
C LEU A 161 4.75 -2.58 -16.87
N LYS A 162 5.38 -2.89 -17.98
CA LYS A 162 4.72 -3.50 -19.16
C LYS A 162 4.53 -5.00 -18.98
N PHE A 163 5.50 -5.67 -18.39
CA PHE A 163 5.50 -7.13 -18.23
C PHE A 163 4.43 -7.63 -17.29
N LYS A 164 4.18 -6.95 -16.19
CA LYS A 164 3.13 -7.27 -15.21
C LYS A 164 3.10 -8.76 -14.87
N TRP A 165 4.21 -9.30 -14.38
CA TRP A 165 4.35 -10.72 -14.10
C TRP A 165 3.31 -11.24 -13.10
N TRP A 166 2.87 -10.37 -12.19
CA TRP A 166 1.86 -10.70 -11.18
C TRP A 166 0.46 -10.99 -11.74
N ASP A 167 0.19 -10.62 -12.99
CA ASP A 167 -1.09 -10.90 -13.66
C ASP A 167 -1.09 -12.20 -14.46
N ARG A 168 0.02 -12.92 -14.47
CA ARG A 168 0.13 -14.18 -15.18
C ARG A 168 -0.44 -15.34 -14.37
N SER A 169 -0.71 -16.48 -15.01
CA SER A 169 -1.17 -17.67 -14.32
C SER A 169 -0.11 -18.20 -13.35
N ILE A 170 -0.53 -18.99 -12.38
CA ILE A 170 0.39 -19.61 -11.42
C ILE A 170 1.45 -20.45 -12.14
N ASP A 171 1.06 -21.21 -13.17
CA ASP A 171 2.00 -22.02 -13.94
C ASP A 171 3.04 -21.16 -14.65
N GLU A 172 2.62 -20.05 -15.25
CA GLU A 172 3.54 -19.10 -15.88
C GLU A 172 4.47 -18.45 -14.87
N ILE A 173 3.95 -18.02 -13.70
CA ILE A 173 4.76 -17.44 -12.64
C ILE A 173 5.81 -18.45 -12.15
N ASN A 174 5.45 -19.72 -11.97
CA ASN A 174 6.40 -20.75 -11.60
C ASN A 174 7.54 -20.86 -12.61
N ARG A 175 7.25 -20.75 -13.90
CA ARG A 175 8.28 -20.75 -14.96
C ARG A 175 9.13 -19.48 -14.94
N LEU A 176 8.59 -18.35 -14.44
CA LEU A 176 9.28 -17.06 -14.35
C LEU A 176 10.13 -16.91 -13.09
N ILE A 177 9.94 -17.74 -12.06
CA ILE A 177 10.67 -17.61 -10.80
C ILE A 177 12.18 -17.46 -11.00
N PRO A 178 12.85 -18.24 -11.87
CA PRO A 178 14.29 -18.07 -12.09
C PRO A 178 14.69 -16.67 -12.56
N ILE A 179 13.85 -16.01 -13.35
CA ILE A 179 14.09 -14.64 -13.82
C ILE A 179 13.68 -13.61 -12.75
N LEU A 180 12.56 -13.83 -12.07
CA LEU A 180 12.08 -12.93 -11.02
C LEU A 180 13.02 -12.86 -9.82
N THR A 181 13.85 -13.88 -9.61
CA THR A 181 14.80 -13.98 -8.51
C THR A 181 16.27 -13.86 -8.98
N CYS A 182 16.48 -13.51 -10.23
CA CYS A 182 17.81 -13.36 -10.82
C CYS A 182 18.40 -11.98 -10.48
N SER A 183 19.65 -11.94 -10.02
CA SER A 183 20.37 -10.70 -9.72
C SER A 183 21.16 -10.14 -10.89
N ASP A 184 21.29 -10.90 -11.99
CA ASP A 184 21.89 -10.41 -13.25
C ASP A 184 20.82 -9.65 -14.04
N LEU A 185 20.80 -8.33 -13.84
CA LEU A 185 19.74 -7.48 -14.40
C LEU A 185 19.79 -7.35 -15.92
N ASP A 186 20.96 -7.50 -16.54
CA ASP A 186 21.06 -7.52 -18.02
C ASP A 186 20.38 -8.76 -18.59
N LYS A 187 20.56 -9.89 -17.94
CA LYS A 187 19.87 -11.12 -18.30
C LYS A 187 18.37 -11.01 -18.11
N VAL A 188 17.93 -10.38 -17.01
CA VAL A 188 16.51 -10.12 -16.75
C VAL A 188 15.90 -9.23 -17.82
N LYS A 189 16.56 -8.14 -18.20
CA LYS A 189 16.10 -7.26 -19.28
C LYS A 189 15.94 -8.01 -20.60
N ALA A 190 16.93 -8.80 -20.98
CA ALA A 190 16.91 -9.58 -22.21
C ALA A 190 15.74 -10.55 -22.25
N GLU A 191 15.49 -11.25 -21.15
CA GLU A 191 14.38 -12.22 -21.06
C GLU A 191 13.01 -11.54 -21.10
N ILE A 192 12.84 -10.42 -20.40
CA ILE A 192 11.59 -9.67 -20.43
C ILE A 192 11.31 -9.13 -21.83
N LYS A 193 12.30 -8.56 -22.50
CA LYS A 193 12.18 -8.09 -23.89
C LYS A 193 11.75 -9.20 -24.81
N LYS A 194 12.34 -10.39 -24.68
CA LYS A 194 11.98 -11.58 -25.45
C LYS A 194 10.52 -11.97 -25.23
N GLN A 195 10.04 -11.93 -24.00
CA GLN A 195 8.68 -12.29 -23.66
C GLN A 195 7.65 -11.25 -24.11
N LEU A 196 8.02 -9.96 -24.18
CA LEU A 196 7.16 -8.88 -24.66
C LEU A 196 7.14 -8.75 -26.18
N GLY A 197 8.19 -9.20 -26.83
CA GLY A 197 8.33 -9.20 -28.28
C GLY A 197 7.65 -10.40 -28.91
#